data_38693333138d97f2b5206c46af9734fa
#
_entry.id   38693333138d97f2b5206c46af9734fa
#
_cell.length_a   1.000
_cell.length_b   1.000
_cell.length_c   1.000
_cell.angle_alpha   90.00
_cell.angle_beta   90.00
_cell.angle_gamma   90.00
#
_symmetry.space_group_name_H-M   'P 1'
#
loop_
_entity.id
_entity.type
_entity.pdbx_description
1 polymer ?
#
loop_
_entity_poly.entity_id
_entity_poly.type
_entity_poly.pdbx_seq_one_letter_code
_entity_poly.pdbx_strand_id
1 'polypeptide(L)'
;MKLVVDGVSKQYAGKVWGLRDLRLELGPGVLGLLGPNGAGKSTLMRILATVTQPSEGRVLWNDGDIVRSPDPLRAVLGYLPQDFGVYPHLTALEFLEYLAAAKGLDSATARRRIDELLAVVNLGDARDRQLGGFSGGMKQRVGIAQALLNDPQLLIVDEPTAGLDPEERVRFRNLLSELSGERIVILSTHIVSDVEAVATDIAVLGGGRLLVQAAPEELLRSIEGKVWEWVIASADVAAAKQKFLISASARRADGVHVRVLAGERPGVDASLAEPTLEDAYLHCISSQRAGASA
;
A
#
# COMPACT_ATOMS: atom_id res chain seq x y z
N MET A 1 -5.35 -20.01 -5.06
CA MET A 1 -5.94 -18.79 -4.50
C MET A 1 -5.77 -17.68 -5.53
N LYS A 2 -6.87 -16.98 -5.85
CA LYS A 2 -6.87 -15.97 -6.92
C LYS A 2 -7.90 -14.88 -6.59
N LEU A 3 -7.52 -13.61 -6.79
CA LEU A 3 -8.40 -12.46 -6.72
C LEU A 3 -8.41 -11.75 -8.08
N VAL A 4 -9.60 -11.58 -8.66
CA VAL A 4 -9.76 -10.93 -9.97
C VAL A 4 -10.68 -9.73 -9.84
N VAL A 5 -10.23 -8.58 -10.28
CA VAL A 5 -10.99 -7.34 -10.44
C VAL A 5 -11.24 -7.17 -11.94
N ASP A 6 -12.49 -7.24 -12.38
CA ASP A 6 -12.85 -7.23 -13.80
C ASP A 6 -13.75 -6.04 -14.10
N GLY A 7 -13.17 -5.01 -14.72
CA GLY A 7 -13.87 -3.82 -15.19
C GLY A 7 -14.53 -3.01 -14.08
N VAL A 8 -13.96 -2.99 -12.88
CA VAL A 8 -14.54 -2.34 -11.72
C VAL A 8 -14.50 -0.82 -11.86
N SER A 9 -15.70 -0.23 -11.76
CA SER A 9 -15.89 1.22 -11.68
C SER A 9 -16.63 1.58 -10.39
N LYS A 10 -16.31 2.72 -9.79
CA LYS A 10 -17.01 3.28 -8.64
C LYS A 10 -17.27 4.75 -8.82
N GLN A 11 -18.52 5.12 -8.88
CA GLN A 11 -18.97 6.51 -8.88
C GLN A 11 -19.64 6.83 -7.55
N TYR A 12 -19.23 7.94 -6.95
CA TYR A 12 -19.84 8.49 -5.75
C TYR A 12 -20.89 9.55 -6.09
N ALA A 13 -21.64 10.02 -5.08
CA ALA A 13 -22.56 11.12 -5.22
C ALA A 13 -21.89 12.36 -5.86
N GLY A 14 -22.62 13.11 -6.68
CA GLY A 14 -22.05 14.25 -7.43
C GLY A 14 -21.22 13.85 -8.66
N LYS A 15 -21.35 12.60 -9.14
CA LYS A 15 -20.65 12.06 -10.32
C LYS A 15 -19.11 12.03 -10.19
N VAL A 16 -18.59 12.00 -8.98
CA VAL A 16 -17.15 11.87 -8.73
C VAL A 16 -16.75 10.39 -8.92
N TRP A 17 -15.79 10.14 -9.80
CA TRP A 17 -15.27 8.80 -10.03
C TRP A 17 -14.16 8.48 -9.04
N GLY A 18 -14.35 7.41 -8.27
CA GLY A 18 -13.30 6.82 -7.45
C GLY A 18 -12.46 5.81 -8.21
N LEU A 19 -13.12 5.00 -9.10
CA LEU A 19 -12.47 4.04 -10.00
C LEU A 19 -13.18 4.05 -11.35
N ARG A 20 -12.41 3.70 -12.41
CA ARG A 20 -12.91 3.62 -13.80
C ARG A 20 -12.29 2.44 -14.52
N ASP A 21 -13.12 1.45 -14.87
CA ASP A 21 -12.75 0.25 -15.63
C ASP A 21 -11.41 -0.37 -15.15
N LEU A 22 -11.30 -0.58 -13.83
CA LEU A 22 -10.09 -1.13 -13.24
C LEU A 22 -10.08 -2.64 -13.42
N ARG A 23 -8.97 -3.15 -13.96
CA ARG A 23 -8.71 -4.58 -14.15
C ARG A 23 -7.42 -4.96 -13.45
N LEU A 24 -7.48 -5.98 -12.61
CA LEU A 24 -6.34 -6.43 -11.80
C LEU A 24 -6.52 -7.92 -11.51
N GLU A 25 -5.45 -8.68 -11.58
CA GLU A 25 -5.44 -10.10 -11.22
C GLU A 25 -4.29 -10.35 -10.25
N LEU A 26 -4.58 -11.03 -9.13
CA LEU A 26 -3.63 -11.31 -8.06
C LEU A 26 -3.64 -12.78 -7.69
N GLY A 27 -2.44 -13.35 -7.58
CA GLY A 27 -2.14 -14.60 -6.91
C GLY A 27 -1.46 -14.35 -5.56
N PRO A 28 -0.96 -15.42 -4.90
CA PRO A 28 -0.14 -15.30 -3.69
C PRO A 28 1.07 -14.38 -3.90
N GLY A 29 1.35 -13.56 -2.90
CA GLY A 29 2.42 -12.56 -2.92
C GLY A 29 1.97 -11.24 -2.30
N VAL A 30 2.84 -10.22 -2.36
CA VAL A 30 2.56 -8.86 -1.88
C VAL A 30 2.38 -7.92 -3.06
N LEU A 31 1.17 -7.38 -3.21
CA LEU A 31 0.91 -6.27 -4.12
C LEU A 31 1.18 -4.94 -3.41
N GLY A 32 2.16 -4.18 -3.88
CA GLY A 32 2.33 -2.77 -3.55
C GLY A 32 1.36 -1.90 -4.35
N LEU A 33 0.39 -1.25 -3.69
CA LEU A 33 -0.58 -0.37 -4.33
C LEU A 33 -0.15 1.08 -4.19
N LEU A 34 0.44 1.64 -5.23
CA LEU A 34 0.95 3.00 -5.29
C LEU A 34 0.01 3.95 -6.03
N GLY A 35 0.10 5.23 -5.72
CA GLY A 35 -0.63 6.28 -6.42
C GLY A 35 -0.80 7.53 -5.55
N PRO A 36 -1.02 8.70 -6.16
CA PRO A 36 -1.24 9.93 -5.41
C PRO A 36 -2.55 9.90 -4.61
N ASN A 37 -2.74 10.90 -3.75
CA ASN A 37 -4.01 11.09 -3.05
C ASN A 37 -5.13 11.28 -4.07
N GLY A 38 -6.27 10.61 -3.84
CA GLY A 38 -7.39 10.60 -4.77
C GLY A 38 -7.24 9.68 -5.99
N ALA A 39 -6.16 8.89 -6.09
CA ALA A 39 -5.96 7.94 -7.19
C ALA A 39 -6.96 6.76 -7.20
N GLY A 40 -7.69 6.54 -6.11
CA GLY A 40 -8.67 5.45 -5.99
C GLY A 40 -8.23 4.28 -5.12
N LYS A 41 -7.04 4.31 -4.50
CA LYS A 41 -6.51 3.24 -3.66
C LYS A 41 -7.48 2.78 -2.57
N SER A 42 -7.89 3.69 -1.69
CA SER A 42 -8.82 3.36 -0.59
C SER A 42 -10.20 2.94 -1.11
N THR A 43 -10.64 3.45 -2.29
CA THR A 43 -11.88 2.99 -2.93
C THR A 43 -11.76 1.52 -3.35
N LEU A 44 -10.66 1.15 -4.01
CA LEU A 44 -10.39 -0.23 -4.39
C LEU A 44 -10.35 -1.13 -3.15
N MET A 45 -9.58 -0.78 -2.14
CA MET A 45 -9.46 -1.59 -0.93
C MET A 45 -10.79 -1.77 -0.20
N ARG A 46 -11.63 -0.73 -0.11
CA ARG A 46 -12.98 -0.86 0.48
C ARG A 46 -13.90 -1.78 -0.32
N ILE A 47 -13.76 -1.84 -1.65
CA ILE A 47 -14.51 -2.79 -2.49
C ILE A 47 -14.00 -4.20 -2.23
N LEU A 48 -12.68 -4.42 -2.24
CA LEU A 48 -12.07 -5.71 -1.97
C LEU A 48 -12.35 -6.21 -0.55
N ALA A 49 -12.39 -5.29 0.43
CA ALA A 49 -12.78 -5.59 1.80
C ALA A 49 -14.30 -5.77 2.00
N THR A 50 -15.10 -5.75 0.93
CA THR A 50 -16.57 -5.88 0.97
C THR A 50 -17.28 -4.79 1.80
N VAL A 51 -16.64 -3.66 2.05
CA VAL A 51 -17.19 -2.51 2.78
C VAL A 51 -18.07 -1.66 1.88
N THR A 52 -17.75 -1.57 0.59
CA THR A 52 -18.56 -0.87 -0.40
C THR A 52 -18.69 -1.70 -1.68
N GLN A 53 -19.79 -1.52 -2.41
CA GLN A 53 -20.00 -2.20 -3.68
C GLN A 53 -19.48 -1.36 -4.85
N PRO A 54 -18.97 -1.97 -5.92
CA PRO A 54 -18.69 -1.28 -7.16
C PRO A 54 -20.00 -0.76 -7.78
N SER A 55 -19.90 0.25 -8.66
CA SER A 55 -21.02 0.73 -9.47
C SER A 55 -21.18 -0.13 -10.73
N GLU A 56 -20.05 -0.63 -11.26
CA GLU A 56 -19.99 -1.48 -12.46
C GLU A 56 -18.83 -2.48 -12.29
N GLY A 57 -18.85 -3.55 -13.09
CA GLY A 57 -17.86 -4.61 -13.05
C GLY A 57 -18.11 -5.60 -11.91
N ARG A 58 -17.13 -6.46 -11.68
CA ARG A 58 -17.21 -7.51 -10.66
C ARG A 58 -15.85 -7.78 -10.03
N VAL A 59 -15.88 -8.36 -8.84
CA VAL A 59 -14.69 -8.87 -8.15
C VAL A 59 -14.91 -10.33 -7.83
N LEU A 60 -13.95 -11.17 -8.18
CA LEU A 60 -14.02 -12.61 -7.96
C LEU A 60 -12.93 -13.04 -6.97
N TRP A 61 -13.33 -13.83 -5.99
CA TRP A 61 -12.45 -14.56 -5.08
C TRP A 61 -12.58 -16.06 -5.36
N ASN A 62 -11.52 -16.69 -5.88
CA ASN A 62 -11.54 -18.09 -6.31
C ASN A 62 -12.79 -18.39 -7.17
N ASP A 63 -13.04 -17.56 -8.20
CA ASP A 63 -14.18 -17.59 -9.12
C ASP A 63 -15.55 -17.23 -8.52
N GLY A 64 -15.65 -17.05 -7.20
CA GLY A 64 -16.86 -16.57 -6.51
C GLY A 64 -17.00 -15.06 -6.54
N ASP A 65 -18.16 -14.54 -6.99
CA ASP A 65 -18.45 -13.09 -7.00
C ASP A 65 -18.69 -12.59 -5.57
N ILE A 66 -17.77 -11.75 -5.07
CA ILE A 66 -17.81 -11.23 -3.69
C ILE A 66 -18.93 -10.19 -3.45
N VAL A 67 -19.52 -9.64 -4.51
CA VAL A 67 -20.65 -8.70 -4.38
C VAL A 67 -21.93 -9.47 -4.13
N ARG A 68 -22.09 -10.62 -4.79
CA ARG A 68 -23.26 -11.49 -4.63
C ARG A 68 -23.17 -12.37 -3.40
N SER A 69 -21.98 -12.87 -3.10
CA SER A 69 -21.71 -13.77 -1.97
C SER A 69 -20.42 -13.36 -1.26
N PRO A 70 -20.46 -12.37 -0.34
CA PRO A 70 -19.26 -11.84 0.32
C PRO A 70 -18.71 -12.75 1.42
N ASP A 71 -19.52 -13.63 2.01
CA ASP A 71 -19.17 -14.36 3.24
C ASP A 71 -17.98 -15.31 3.09
N PRO A 72 -17.81 -16.03 1.95
CA PRO A 72 -16.60 -16.84 1.75
C PRO A 72 -15.29 -16.03 1.81
N LEU A 73 -15.30 -14.80 1.26
CA LEU A 73 -14.14 -13.92 1.36
C LEU A 73 -13.99 -13.35 2.77
N ARG A 74 -15.07 -12.90 3.41
CA ARG A 74 -15.03 -12.32 4.77
C ARG A 74 -14.45 -13.28 5.80
N ALA A 75 -14.72 -14.58 5.66
CA ALA A 75 -14.19 -15.61 6.55
C ALA A 75 -12.65 -15.67 6.54
N VAL A 76 -12.02 -15.34 5.42
CA VAL A 76 -10.57 -15.42 5.18
C VAL A 76 -9.91 -14.06 4.95
N LEU A 77 -10.63 -12.97 5.25
CA LEU A 77 -10.17 -11.60 5.06
C LEU A 77 -9.60 -11.03 6.35
N GLY A 78 -8.41 -10.44 6.24
CA GLY A 78 -7.85 -9.49 7.19
C GLY A 78 -7.88 -8.08 6.59
N TYR A 79 -8.42 -7.12 7.30
CA TYR A 79 -8.48 -5.73 6.83
C TYR A 79 -8.06 -4.74 7.90
N LEU A 80 -7.06 -3.93 7.59
CA LEU A 80 -6.66 -2.77 8.36
C LEU A 80 -6.93 -1.52 7.53
N PRO A 81 -7.98 -0.75 7.85
CA PRO A 81 -8.23 0.54 7.20
C PRO A 81 -7.25 1.61 7.69
N GLN A 82 -7.08 2.68 6.90
CA GLN A 82 -6.26 3.84 7.26
C GLN A 82 -6.70 4.47 8.59
N ASP A 83 -8.00 4.66 8.77
CA ASP A 83 -8.60 5.14 10.03
C ASP A 83 -9.10 3.94 10.82
N PHE A 84 -8.23 3.40 11.68
CA PHE A 84 -8.56 2.30 12.57
C PHE A 84 -8.98 2.83 13.94
N GLY A 85 -10.27 2.67 14.24
CA GLY A 85 -10.84 3.04 15.53
C GLY A 85 -10.69 1.93 16.59
N VAL A 86 -10.40 2.33 17.83
CA VAL A 86 -10.38 1.43 18.99
C VAL A 86 -11.41 1.88 20.02
N TYR A 87 -11.86 0.95 20.87
CA TYR A 87 -12.68 1.28 22.04
C TYR A 87 -11.76 1.67 23.21
N PRO A 88 -11.68 2.97 23.60
CA PRO A 88 -10.67 3.46 24.55
C PRO A 88 -10.73 2.81 25.94
N HIS A 89 -11.89 2.29 26.32
CA HIS A 89 -12.14 1.69 27.65
C HIS A 89 -11.70 0.24 27.73
N LEU A 90 -11.58 -0.43 26.58
CA LEU A 90 -11.13 -1.83 26.54
C LEU A 90 -9.60 -1.90 26.63
N THR A 91 -9.11 -2.96 27.24
CA THR A 91 -7.70 -3.35 27.15
C THR A 91 -7.41 -3.90 25.75
N ALA A 92 -6.13 -4.04 25.39
CA ALA A 92 -5.76 -4.66 24.12
C ALA A 92 -6.27 -6.10 24.02
N LEU A 93 -6.20 -6.85 25.13
CA LEU A 93 -6.74 -8.22 25.21
C LEU A 93 -8.25 -8.24 24.97
N GLU A 94 -9.03 -7.49 25.76
CA GLU A 94 -10.50 -7.44 25.65
C GLU A 94 -10.97 -7.03 24.26
N PHE A 95 -10.28 -6.06 23.65
CA PHE A 95 -10.58 -5.61 22.30
C PHE A 95 -10.35 -6.70 21.25
N LEU A 96 -9.22 -7.42 21.33
CA LEU A 96 -8.92 -8.51 20.43
C LEU A 96 -9.83 -9.73 20.65
N GLU A 97 -10.20 -10.04 21.91
CA GLU A 97 -11.20 -11.07 22.22
C GLU A 97 -12.58 -10.73 21.64
N TYR A 98 -13.02 -9.47 21.78
CA TYR A 98 -14.25 -8.99 21.15
C TYR A 98 -14.27 -9.19 19.63
N LEU A 99 -13.17 -8.82 18.97
CA LEU A 99 -13.05 -8.98 17.53
C LEU A 99 -12.91 -10.45 17.09
N ALA A 100 -12.22 -11.27 17.87
CA ALA A 100 -12.11 -12.70 17.63
C ALA A 100 -13.48 -13.38 17.68
N ALA A 101 -14.30 -13.03 18.68
CA ALA A 101 -15.67 -13.52 18.81
C ALA A 101 -16.55 -13.06 17.60
N ALA A 102 -16.42 -11.79 17.18
CA ALA A 102 -17.11 -11.26 16.01
C ALA A 102 -16.71 -11.97 14.70
N LYS A 103 -15.47 -12.47 14.63
CA LYS A 103 -14.96 -13.29 13.51
C LYS A 103 -15.32 -14.78 13.62
N GLY A 104 -16.00 -15.20 14.71
CA GLY A 104 -16.44 -16.58 14.92
C GLY A 104 -15.34 -17.53 15.41
N LEU A 105 -14.24 -17.03 15.97
CA LEU A 105 -13.21 -17.87 16.58
C LEU A 105 -13.73 -18.43 17.91
N ASP A 106 -13.46 -19.72 18.16
CA ASP A 106 -13.69 -20.29 19.49
C ASP A 106 -12.71 -19.72 20.53
N SER A 107 -13.10 -19.73 21.81
CA SER A 107 -12.36 -19.05 22.87
C SER A 107 -10.93 -19.59 23.07
N ALA A 108 -10.69 -20.88 22.85
CA ALA A 108 -9.36 -21.48 23.02
C ALA A 108 -8.42 -21.05 21.88
N THR A 109 -8.90 -21.11 20.64
CA THR A 109 -8.18 -20.64 19.44
C THR A 109 -7.93 -19.13 19.54
N ALA A 110 -8.95 -18.34 19.92
CA ALA A 110 -8.84 -16.90 20.07
C ALA A 110 -7.72 -16.51 21.06
N ARG A 111 -7.74 -17.11 22.27
CA ARG A 111 -6.74 -16.80 23.31
C ARG A 111 -5.32 -17.10 22.84
N ARG A 112 -5.08 -18.28 22.31
CA ARG A 112 -3.76 -18.66 21.77
C ARG A 112 -3.30 -17.68 20.68
N ARG A 113 -4.20 -17.40 19.72
CA ARG A 113 -3.89 -16.52 18.61
C ARG A 113 -3.61 -15.08 19.04
N ILE A 114 -4.34 -14.57 20.01
CA ILE A 114 -4.13 -13.23 20.58
C ILE A 114 -2.77 -13.14 21.25
N ASP A 115 -2.38 -14.13 22.06
CA ASP A 115 -1.08 -14.14 22.74
C ASP A 115 0.08 -14.16 21.71
N GLU A 116 -0.02 -14.98 20.65
CA GLU A 116 0.93 -15.02 19.54
C GLU A 116 1.03 -13.64 18.84
N LEU A 117 -0.12 -13.06 18.50
CA LEU A 117 -0.15 -11.79 17.76
C LEU A 117 0.33 -10.61 18.60
N LEU A 118 -0.01 -10.54 19.89
CA LEU A 118 0.50 -9.50 20.78
C LEU A 118 2.03 -9.57 20.92
N ALA A 119 2.60 -10.78 20.92
CA ALA A 119 4.06 -10.94 20.87
C ALA A 119 4.65 -10.47 19.54
N VAL A 120 4.07 -10.87 18.41
CA VAL A 120 4.52 -10.47 17.05
C VAL A 120 4.52 -8.94 16.89
N VAL A 121 3.47 -8.25 17.38
CA VAL A 121 3.38 -6.79 17.28
C VAL A 121 4.02 -6.06 18.47
N ASN A 122 4.81 -6.75 19.30
CA ASN A 122 5.50 -6.17 20.46
C ASN A 122 4.58 -5.38 21.41
N LEU A 123 3.46 -5.99 21.79
CA LEU A 123 2.48 -5.45 22.73
C LEU A 123 2.16 -6.39 23.89
N GLY A 124 2.97 -7.45 24.10
CA GLY A 124 2.76 -8.42 25.18
C GLY A 124 2.65 -7.77 26.56
N ASP A 125 3.57 -6.86 26.90
CA ASP A 125 3.61 -6.13 28.17
C ASP A 125 2.46 -5.11 28.33
N ALA A 126 1.81 -4.75 27.25
CA ALA A 126 0.71 -3.78 27.23
C ALA A 126 -0.67 -4.42 27.09
N ARG A 127 -0.76 -5.77 27.11
CA ARG A 127 -2.00 -6.53 26.83
C ARG A 127 -3.19 -6.12 27.71
N ASP A 128 -2.93 -5.86 28.99
CA ASP A 128 -3.96 -5.53 30.00
C ASP A 128 -4.12 -4.01 30.20
N ARG A 129 -3.45 -3.21 29.39
CA ARG A 129 -3.53 -1.75 29.41
C ARG A 129 -4.65 -1.26 28.51
N GLN A 130 -5.43 -0.28 28.96
CA GLN A 130 -6.52 0.33 28.19
C GLN A 130 -6.01 1.04 26.93
N LEU A 131 -6.71 0.84 25.81
CA LEU A 131 -6.38 1.40 24.48
C LEU A 131 -6.45 2.93 24.43
N GLY A 132 -7.21 3.56 25.35
CA GLY A 132 -7.24 5.01 25.48
C GLY A 132 -5.89 5.62 25.82
N GLY A 133 -5.04 4.88 26.55
CA GLY A 133 -3.67 5.29 26.90
C GLY A 133 -2.60 4.89 25.90
N PHE A 134 -2.95 4.29 24.75
CA PHE A 134 -1.98 3.87 23.72
C PHE A 134 -1.58 5.05 22.84
N SER A 135 -0.29 5.09 22.44
CA SER A 135 0.18 5.99 21.39
C SER A 135 -0.44 5.62 20.03
N GLY A 136 -0.32 6.50 19.04
CA GLY A 136 -0.76 6.21 17.67
C GLY A 136 -0.14 4.93 17.10
N GLY A 137 1.18 4.77 17.24
CA GLY A 137 1.89 3.56 16.82
C GLY A 137 1.45 2.30 17.57
N MET A 138 1.16 2.38 18.88
CA MET A 138 0.61 1.24 19.62
C MET A 138 -0.78 0.86 19.11
N LYS A 139 -1.65 1.84 18.84
CA LYS A 139 -2.99 1.58 18.25
C LYS A 139 -2.87 0.93 16.88
N GLN A 140 -1.94 1.41 16.05
CA GLN A 140 -1.66 0.84 14.72
C GLN A 140 -1.24 -0.63 14.83
N ARG A 141 -0.38 -0.97 15.80
CA ARG A 141 0.05 -2.35 16.06
C ARG A 141 -1.10 -3.25 16.52
N VAL A 142 -2.02 -2.75 17.36
CA VAL A 142 -3.27 -3.48 17.67
C VAL A 142 -4.11 -3.69 16.42
N GLY A 143 -4.17 -2.69 15.53
CA GLY A 143 -4.84 -2.79 14.23
C GLY A 143 -4.24 -3.86 13.34
N ILE A 144 -2.92 -4.01 13.31
CA ILE A 144 -2.23 -5.09 12.61
C ILE A 144 -2.61 -6.44 13.22
N ALA A 145 -2.54 -6.58 14.55
CA ALA A 145 -2.90 -7.81 15.24
C ALA A 145 -4.35 -8.24 14.94
N GLN A 146 -5.31 -7.30 14.97
CA GLN A 146 -6.70 -7.62 14.66
C GLN A 146 -6.91 -8.09 13.22
N ALA A 147 -6.16 -7.52 12.27
CA ALA A 147 -6.26 -7.93 10.87
C ALA A 147 -5.77 -9.38 10.65
N LEU A 148 -4.92 -9.88 11.54
CA LEU A 148 -4.32 -11.23 11.46
C LEU A 148 -5.05 -12.27 12.32
N LEU A 149 -6.08 -11.91 13.08
CA LEU A 149 -6.75 -12.79 14.05
C LEU A 149 -7.24 -14.12 13.44
N ASN A 150 -7.91 -14.06 12.31
CA ASN A 150 -8.53 -15.21 11.63
C ASN A 150 -7.61 -15.90 10.63
N ASP A 151 -6.30 -15.71 10.74
CA ASP A 151 -5.30 -16.30 9.83
C ASP A 151 -5.66 -16.08 8.34
N PRO A 152 -5.71 -14.81 7.89
CA PRO A 152 -6.33 -14.46 6.62
C PRO A 152 -5.58 -15.02 5.41
N GLN A 153 -6.34 -15.40 4.37
CA GLN A 153 -5.80 -15.71 3.05
C GLN A 153 -5.65 -14.44 2.18
N LEU A 154 -6.51 -13.44 2.39
CA LEU A 154 -6.38 -12.10 1.83
C LEU A 154 -6.17 -11.10 2.96
N LEU A 155 -5.03 -10.42 2.94
CA LEU A 155 -4.71 -9.34 3.88
C LEU A 155 -4.67 -8.01 3.13
N ILE A 156 -5.49 -7.05 3.56
CA ILE A 156 -5.53 -5.70 2.99
C ILE A 156 -5.12 -4.73 4.08
N VAL A 157 -4.07 -3.95 3.83
CA VAL A 157 -3.54 -2.97 4.79
C VAL A 157 -3.39 -1.60 4.10
N ASP A 158 -4.09 -0.60 4.66
CA ASP A 158 -4.09 0.77 4.14
C ASP A 158 -3.24 1.67 5.05
N GLU A 159 -2.10 2.14 4.52
CA GLU A 159 -1.14 3.01 5.22
C GLU A 159 -0.68 2.44 6.58
N PRO A 160 -0.28 1.15 6.66
CA PRO A 160 -0.05 0.50 7.95
C PRO A 160 1.16 1.02 8.72
N THR A 161 2.10 1.67 8.04
CA THR A 161 3.35 2.20 8.63
C THR A 161 3.22 3.65 9.08
N ALA A 162 2.07 4.29 8.87
CA ALA A 162 1.81 5.65 9.31
C ALA A 162 1.87 5.72 10.86
N GLY A 163 2.74 6.58 11.38
CA GLY A 163 2.93 6.77 12.82
C GLY A 163 3.75 5.68 13.54
N LEU A 164 4.29 4.71 12.82
CA LEU A 164 5.28 3.78 13.35
C LEU A 164 6.68 4.43 13.35
N ASP A 165 7.49 4.11 14.36
CA ASP A 165 8.90 4.45 14.34
C ASP A 165 9.68 3.57 13.35
N PRO A 166 10.96 3.90 13.02
CA PRO A 166 11.72 3.15 12.03
C PRO A 166 11.91 1.67 12.37
N GLU A 167 12.08 1.32 13.64
CA GLU A 167 12.28 -0.06 14.07
C GLU A 167 10.99 -0.88 13.87
N GLU A 168 9.85 -0.34 14.25
CA GLU A 168 8.55 -0.98 14.08
C GLU A 168 8.16 -1.13 12.59
N ARG A 169 8.57 -0.17 11.73
CA ARG A 169 8.40 -0.32 10.27
C ARG A 169 9.19 -1.50 9.73
N VAL A 170 10.44 -1.68 10.17
CA VAL A 170 11.26 -2.84 9.76
C VAL A 170 10.60 -4.14 10.20
N ARG A 171 10.14 -4.22 11.46
CA ARG A 171 9.42 -5.40 11.98
C ARG A 171 8.17 -5.71 11.17
N PHE A 172 7.39 -4.69 10.85
CA PHE A 172 6.18 -4.88 10.06
C PHE A 172 6.48 -5.36 8.63
N ARG A 173 7.51 -4.81 7.97
CA ARG A 173 7.94 -5.29 6.65
C ARG A 173 8.38 -6.76 6.69
N ASN A 174 9.15 -7.15 7.70
CA ASN A 174 9.56 -8.54 7.87
C ASN A 174 8.34 -9.46 8.04
N LEU A 175 7.37 -9.04 8.88
CA LEU A 175 6.12 -9.77 9.04
C LEU A 175 5.35 -9.93 7.72
N LEU A 176 5.24 -8.89 6.90
CA LEU A 176 4.59 -9.00 5.59
C LEU A 176 5.34 -9.95 4.66
N SER A 177 6.66 -9.90 4.66
CA SER A 177 7.50 -10.83 3.88
C SER A 177 7.29 -12.29 4.30
N GLU A 178 7.22 -12.58 5.60
CA GLU A 178 6.94 -13.92 6.12
C GLU A 178 5.53 -14.42 5.74
N LEU A 179 4.56 -13.50 5.71
CA LEU A 179 3.17 -13.82 5.36
C LEU A 179 2.93 -14.04 3.86
N SER A 180 3.83 -13.56 3.00
CA SER A 180 3.58 -13.47 1.55
C SER A 180 3.58 -14.81 0.80
N GLY A 181 4.15 -15.88 1.36
CA GLY A 181 4.37 -17.13 0.63
C GLY A 181 3.11 -17.85 0.15
N GLU A 182 2.04 -17.83 0.96
CA GLU A 182 0.79 -18.55 0.69
C GLU A 182 -0.46 -17.66 0.72
N ARG A 183 -0.29 -16.35 0.78
CA ARG A 183 -1.39 -15.37 0.96
C ARG A 183 -1.32 -14.29 -0.10
N ILE A 184 -2.45 -13.67 -0.35
CA ILE A 184 -2.51 -12.41 -1.10
C ILE A 184 -2.46 -11.28 -0.08
N VAL A 185 -1.45 -10.43 -0.17
CA VAL A 185 -1.31 -9.23 0.64
C VAL A 185 -1.41 -8.01 -0.26
N ILE A 186 -2.28 -7.07 0.08
CA ILE A 186 -2.40 -5.77 -0.61
C ILE A 186 -1.95 -4.69 0.36
N LEU A 187 -0.80 -4.08 0.07
CA LEU A 187 -0.20 -3.01 0.85
C LEU A 187 -0.38 -1.68 0.11
N SER A 188 -1.21 -0.79 0.64
CA SER A 188 -1.28 0.59 0.17
C SER A 188 -0.40 1.47 1.05
N THR A 189 0.47 2.23 0.43
CA THR A 189 1.29 3.25 1.09
C THR A 189 1.70 4.33 0.10
N HIS A 190 2.04 5.50 0.61
CA HIS A 190 2.69 6.56 -0.15
C HIS A 190 4.23 6.51 -0.01
N ILE A 191 4.75 5.60 0.81
CA ILE A 191 6.19 5.42 1.05
C ILE A 191 6.70 4.31 0.14
N VAL A 192 7.34 4.69 -0.97
CA VAL A 192 7.81 3.75 -2.00
C VAL A 192 8.78 2.72 -1.42
N SER A 193 9.66 3.10 -0.48
CA SER A 193 10.61 2.20 0.14
C SER A 193 9.97 1.08 0.98
N ASP A 194 8.75 1.26 1.48
CA ASP A 194 8.03 0.20 2.19
C ASP A 194 7.53 -0.87 1.21
N VAL A 195 7.13 -0.45 0.01
CA VAL A 195 6.73 -1.36 -1.08
C VAL A 195 7.94 -2.07 -1.67
N GLU A 196 9.02 -1.33 -1.96
CA GLU A 196 10.26 -1.86 -2.55
C GLU A 196 10.86 -3.03 -1.73
N ALA A 197 10.70 -2.96 -0.41
CA ALA A 197 11.26 -3.98 0.49
C ALA A 197 10.50 -5.30 0.50
N VAL A 198 9.21 -5.34 0.10
CA VAL A 198 8.34 -6.52 0.32
C VAL A 198 7.49 -6.91 -0.89
N ALA A 199 7.25 -6.00 -1.83
CA ALA A 199 6.32 -6.25 -2.93
C ALA A 199 6.90 -7.24 -3.95
N THR A 200 6.10 -8.22 -4.32
CA THR A 200 6.35 -9.12 -5.45
C THR A 200 5.74 -8.60 -6.74
N ASP A 201 4.75 -7.72 -6.63
CA ASP A 201 4.08 -7.06 -7.74
C ASP A 201 3.68 -5.63 -7.32
N ILE A 202 3.63 -4.70 -8.26
CA ILE A 202 3.29 -3.30 -8.01
C ILE A 202 2.19 -2.86 -8.96
N ALA A 203 1.13 -2.28 -8.39
CA ALA A 203 0.09 -1.60 -9.16
C ALA A 203 0.16 -0.10 -8.90
N VAL A 204 0.32 0.69 -9.95
CA VAL A 204 0.28 2.15 -9.87
C VAL A 204 -1.08 2.63 -10.35
N LEU A 205 -1.80 3.35 -9.47
CA LEU A 205 -3.08 3.96 -9.78
C LEU A 205 -2.94 5.46 -10.05
N GLY A 206 -3.71 5.95 -11.03
CA GLY A 206 -3.83 7.36 -11.33
C GLY A 206 -5.20 7.71 -11.88
N GLY A 207 -5.86 8.76 -11.35
CA GLY A 207 -7.18 9.20 -11.81
C GLY A 207 -8.28 8.13 -11.80
N GLY A 208 -8.21 7.19 -10.87
CA GLY A 208 -9.15 6.07 -10.74
C GLY A 208 -8.89 4.91 -11.70
N ARG A 209 -7.78 4.89 -12.42
CA ARG A 209 -7.39 3.84 -13.38
C ARG A 209 -6.11 3.14 -12.95
N LEU A 210 -5.96 1.90 -13.36
CA LEU A 210 -4.67 1.21 -13.31
C LEU A 210 -3.79 1.75 -14.44
N LEU A 211 -2.60 2.27 -14.09
CA LEU A 211 -1.62 2.76 -15.05
C LEU A 211 -0.67 1.65 -15.49
N VAL A 212 -0.22 0.87 -14.53
CA VAL A 212 0.68 -0.26 -14.73
C VAL A 212 0.52 -1.25 -13.59
N GLN A 213 0.66 -2.54 -13.90
CA GLN A 213 0.90 -3.62 -12.95
C GLN A 213 2.11 -4.40 -13.47
N ALA A 214 3.15 -4.51 -12.65
CA ALA A 214 4.39 -5.20 -13.02
C ALA A 214 5.21 -5.54 -11.77
N ALA A 215 6.11 -6.52 -11.91
CA ALA A 215 7.13 -6.78 -10.90
C ALA A 215 8.08 -5.55 -10.73
N PRO A 216 8.64 -5.34 -9.52
CA PRO A 216 9.56 -4.22 -9.27
C PRO A 216 10.68 -4.12 -10.30
N GLU A 217 11.30 -5.24 -10.66
CA GLU A 217 12.41 -5.29 -11.61
C GLU A 217 11.99 -4.89 -13.04
N GLU A 218 10.74 -5.15 -13.43
CA GLU A 218 10.22 -4.74 -14.73
C GLU A 218 9.99 -3.24 -14.78
N LEU A 219 9.50 -2.64 -13.68
CA LEU A 219 9.36 -1.20 -13.56
C LEU A 219 10.72 -0.50 -13.65
N LEU A 220 11.73 -1.01 -12.95
CA LEU A 220 13.10 -0.46 -13.00
C LEU A 220 13.67 -0.56 -14.41
N ARG A 221 13.55 -1.70 -15.08
CA ARG A 221 13.99 -1.89 -16.49
C ARG A 221 13.33 -0.93 -17.47
N SER A 222 12.07 -0.55 -17.25
CA SER A 222 11.34 0.35 -18.14
C SER A 222 11.93 1.76 -18.25
N ILE A 223 12.70 2.15 -17.22
CA ILE A 223 13.36 3.46 -17.12
C ILE A 223 14.90 3.37 -17.10
N GLU A 224 15.46 2.20 -17.37
CA GLU A 224 16.90 2.00 -17.49
C GLU A 224 17.46 2.92 -18.59
N GLY A 225 18.61 3.54 -18.31
CA GLY A 225 19.23 4.51 -19.22
C GLY A 225 18.55 5.88 -19.28
N LYS A 226 17.50 6.13 -18.48
CA LYS A 226 16.78 7.42 -18.44
C LYS A 226 16.96 8.19 -17.14
N VAL A 227 17.69 7.66 -16.17
CA VAL A 227 17.90 8.29 -14.86
C VAL A 227 19.30 8.86 -14.81
N TRP A 228 19.40 10.15 -14.43
CA TRP A 228 20.65 10.88 -14.41
C TRP A 228 20.85 11.56 -13.05
N GLU A 229 22.06 11.49 -12.52
CA GLU A 229 22.51 12.35 -11.43
C GLU A 229 23.25 13.55 -12.01
N TRP A 230 22.89 14.75 -11.53
CA TRP A 230 23.41 16.00 -12.04
C TRP A 230 23.60 17.01 -10.90
N VAL A 231 24.76 17.64 -10.85
CA VAL A 231 25.06 18.72 -9.90
C VAL A 231 24.86 20.06 -10.61
N ILE A 232 23.97 20.88 -10.06
CA ILE A 232 23.62 22.19 -10.66
C ILE A 232 23.75 23.30 -9.62
N ALA A 233 23.96 24.53 -10.10
CA ALA A 233 23.92 25.70 -9.24
C ALA A 233 22.52 25.92 -8.65
N SER A 234 22.42 26.47 -7.44
CA SER A 234 21.13 26.74 -6.80
C SER A 234 20.22 27.65 -7.65
N ALA A 235 20.79 28.54 -8.46
CA ALA A 235 20.05 29.42 -9.36
C ALA A 235 19.34 28.66 -10.51
N ASP A 236 19.92 27.53 -10.94
CA ASP A 236 19.43 26.77 -12.11
C ASP A 236 18.36 25.75 -11.76
N VAL A 237 18.11 25.49 -10.46
CA VAL A 237 17.14 24.48 -10.00
C VAL A 237 15.73 24.75 -10.54
N ALA A 238 15.30 26.03 -10.58
CA ALA A 238 13.97 26.39 -11.07
C ALA A 238 13.80 26.08 -12.57
N ALA A 239 14.84 26.38 -13.38
CA ALA A 239 14.85 26.08 -14.81
C ALA A 239 14.89 24.57 -15.07
N ALA A 240 15.69 23.83 -14.29
CA ALA A 240 15.76 22.37 -14.39
C ALA A 240 14.40 21.71 -14.08
N LYS A 241 13.68 22.17 -13.04
CA LYS A 241 12.32 21.68 -12.69
C LYS A 241 11.27 21.95 -13.76
N GLN A 242 11.43 23.01 -14.54
CA GLN A 242 10.51 23.30 -15.66
C GLN A 242 10.76 22.39 -16.87
N LYS A 243 12.00 21.98 -17.07
CA LYS A 243 12.43 21.21 -18.25
C LYS A 243 12.40 19.70 -18.05
N PHE A 244 12.68 19.25 -16.83
CA PHE A 244 12.88 17.83 -16.51
C PHE A 244 12.01 17.38 -15.34
N LEU A 245 11.67 16.10 -15.32
CA LEU A 245 11.11 15.44 -14.13
C LEU A 245 12.25 15.18 -13.13
N ILE A 246 12.21 15.84 -11.98
CA ILE A 246 13.19 15.66 -10.91
C ILE A 246 12.57 14.77 -9.85
N SER A 247 13.13 13.58 -9.63
CA SER A 247 12.68 12.62 -8.63
C SER A 247 13.26 12.91 -7.24
N ALA A 248 14.50 13.39 -7.18
CA ALA A 248 15.13 13.75 -5.91
C ALA A 248 16.02 15.00 -6.06
N SER A 249 16.17 15.73 -4.96
CA SER A 249 17.13 16.84 -4.89
C SER A 249 17.73 16.94 -3.49
N ALA A 250 19.06 17.08 -3.40
CA ALA A 250 19.78 17.27 -2.16
C ALA A 250 20.77 18.42 -2.29
N ARG A 251 20.74 19.37 -1.34
CA ARG A 251 21.71 20.47 -1.30
C ARG A 251 22.98 20.00 -0.60
N ARG A 252 24.13 20.16 -1.25
CA ARG A 252 25.47 19.86 -0.71
C ARG A 252 26.39 21.07 -0.84
N ALA A 253 27.63 20.93 -0.37
CA ALA A 253 28.59 22.01 -0.40
C ALA A 253 29.02 22.44 -1.81
N ASP A 254 28.99 21.51 -2.76
CA ASP A 254 29.39 21.66 -4.17
C ASP A 254 28.23 22.09 -5.08
N GLY A 255 26.99 22.16 -4.56
CA GLY A 255 25.83 22.53 -5.35
C GLY A 255 24.55 21.79 -4.95
N VAL A 256 23.60 21.75 -5.85
CA VAL A 256 22.37 20.97 -5.69
C VAL A 256 22.48 19.72 -6.55
N HIS A 257 22.56 18.58 -5.88
CA HIS A 257 22.50 17.28 -6.51
C HIS A 257 21.04 16.98 -6.86
N VAL A 258 20.76 16.83 -8.13
CA VAL A 258 19.41 16.49 -8.61
C VAL A 258 19.43 15.13 -9.30
N ARG A 259 18.36 14.38 -9.09
CA ARG A 259 18.09 13.13 -9.79
C ARG A 259 17.01 13.39 -10.81
N VAL A 260 17.31 13.14 -12.08
CA VAL A 260 16.53 13.61 -13.23
C VAL A 260 16.12 12.44 -14.10
N LEU A 261 14.87 12.40 -14.52
CA LEU A 261 14.41 11.48 -15.56
C LEU A 261 14.39 12.23 -16.92
N ALA A 262 15.24 11.77 -17.83
CA ALA A 262 15.36 12.30 -19.18
C ALA A 262 15.80 11.21 -20.16
N GLY A 263 15.25 11.21 -21.37
CA GLY A 263 15.66 10.29 -22.44
C GLY A 263 17.07 10.55 -22.97
N GLU A 264 17.56 11.79 -22.79
CA GLU A 264 18.90 12.21 -23.17
C GLU A 264 19.62 12.86 -22.00
N ARG A 265 20.94 12.92 -22.06
CA ARG A 265 21.80 13.51 -21.02
C ARG A 265 21.39 14.97 -20.76
N PRO A 266 20.97 15.35 -19.54
CA PRO A 266 20.42 16.68 -19.25
C PRO A 266 21.49 17.81 -19.23
N GLY A 267 22.76 17.47 -19.02
CA GLY A 267 23.88 18.41 -18.98
C GLY A 267 25.22 17.70 -19.10
N VAL A 268 26.28 18.45 -19.40
CA VAL A 268 27.63 17.89 -19.64
C VAL A 268 28.15 17.13 -18.41
N ASP A 269 27.86 17.63 -17.21
CA ASP A 269 28.31 17.04 -15.94
C ASP A 269 27.34 16.01 -15.36
N ALA A 270 26.25 15.69 -16.07
CA ALA A 270 25.32 14.66 -15.62
C ALA A 270 25.90 13.27 -15.89
N SER A 271 25.75 12.35 -14.93
CA SER A 271 26.12 10.94 -15.04
C SER A 271 24.88 10.05 -15.00
N LEU A 272 24.93 8.94 -15.75
CA LEU A 272 23.88 7.93 -15.70
C LEU A 272 23.84 7.30 -14.30
N ALA A 273 22.65 7.08 -13.78
CA ALA A 273 22.42 6.48 -12.46
C ALA A 273 21.53 5.24 -12.56
N GLU A 274 21.70 4.31 -11.63
CA GLU A 274 20.80 3.17 -11.52
C GLU A 274 19.38 3.66 -11.13
N PRO A 275 18.32 3.15 -11.78
CA PRO A 275 16.95 3.49 -11.44
C PRO A 275 16.57 3.06 -10.02
N THR A 276 15.71 3.84 -9.37
CA THR A 276 15.01 3.46 -8.14
C THR A 276 13.52 3.30 -8.42
N LEU A 277 12.83 2.61 -7.53
CA LEU A 277 11.38 2.45 -7.66
C LEU A 277 10.64 3.80 -7.57
N GLU A 278 11.19 4.78 -6.83
CA GLU A 278 10.65 6.14 -6.79
C GLU A 278 10.74 6.84 -8.15
N ASP A 279 11.85 6.66 -8.88
CA ASP A 279 11.99 7.16 -10.24
C ASP A 279 10.94 6.55 -11.17
N ALA A 280 10.77 5.22 -11.11
CA ALA A 280 9.80 4.50 -11.93
C ALA A 280 8.36 4.94 -11.63
N TYR A 281 8.01 5.07 -10.35
CA TYR A 281 6.70 5.56 -9.92
C TYR A 281 6.42 6.97 -10.45
N LEU A 282 7.36 7.89 -10.27
CA LEU A 282 7.21 9.27 -10.75
C LEU A 282 7.11 9.34 -12.28
N HIS A 283 7.85 8.49 -12.99
CA HIS A 283 7.74 8.37 -14.45
C HIS A 283 6.33 7.95 -14.88
N CYS A 284 5.76 6.92 -14.25
CA CYS A 284 4.41 6.45 -14.54
C CYS A 284 3.35 7.56 -14.34
N ILE A 285 3.44 8.28 -13.20
CA ILE A 285 2.48 9.36 -12.88
C ILE A 285 2.61 10.56 -13.81
N SER A 286 3.84 10.94 -14.19
CA SER A 286 4.07 12.08 -15.08
C SER A 286 3.58 11.80 -16.50
N SER A 287 3.79 10.59 -17.00
CA SER A 287 3.33 10.16 -18.33
C SER A 287 1.81 10.22 -18.47
N GLN A 288 1.08 9.85 -17.40
CA GLN A 288 -0.39 10.00 -17.36
C GLN A 288 -0.83 11.46 -17.48
N ARG A 289 -0.15 12.38 -16.77
CA ARG A 289 -0.51 13.81 -16.79
C ARG A 289 -0.31 14.42 -18.17
N ALA A 290 0.76 14.04 -18.86
CA ALA A 290 1.03 14.48 -20.22
C ALA A 290 -0.02 13.98 -21.21
N GLY A 291 -0.44 12.72 -21.12
CA GLY A 291 -1.50 12.14 -21.96
C GLY A 291 -2.92 12.65 -21.67
N ALA A 292 -3.18 13.20 -20.49
CA ALA A 292 -4.48 13.78 -20.13
C ALA A 292 -4.62 15.26 -20.59
N SER A 293 -3.50 15.90 -20.98
CA SER A 293 -3.45 17.31 -21.41
C SER A 293 -3.37 17.45 -22.94
N ALA A 294 -3.22 16.35 -23.66
CA ALA A 294 -3.27 16.26 -25.13
C ALA A 294 -4.65 15.76 -25.58
#